data_370ac307a9e346bc634107ad622c8124
#
_entry.id   370ac307a9e346bc634107ad622c8124
#
_cell.length_a   1.000
_cell.length_b   1.000
_cell.length_c   1.000
_cell.angle_alpha   90.00
_cell.angle_beta   90.00
_cell.angle_gamma   90.00
#
_symmetry.space_group_name_H-M   'P 1'
#
loop_
_entity.id
_entity.type
_entity.pdbx_description
1 polymer ?
#
loop_
_entity_poly.entity_id
_entity_poly.type
_entity_poly.pdbx_seq_one_letter_code
_entity_poly.pdbx_strand_id
1 'polypeptide(L)'
;MEKYSISVLGADKKQYEIADFRARGMNYTNAIGIIVTTEFMSRILAFDTWQEQWGNTDRILTEEQNESVAMQTFSGLDLTKRIVEAQTDIDGMTAAKRCWNYQKGGLQWYLPCLMELGVLCAYRDEINKAMKEIGCPDECLLPTEDSDETWAWSSSENSQSSSWYVSFSNGNFINSSKYYSGMVRAVAAFQSS
;
A
#
# COMPACT_ATOMS: atom_id res chain seq x y z
N MET A 1 23.11 -10.20 -9.48
CA MET A 1 22.46 -9.88 -8.21
C MET A 1 20.99 -9.66 -8.51
N GLU A 2 20.11 -10.36 -7.82
CA GLU A 2 18.67 -10.12 -7.95
C GLU A 2 18.39 -8.68 -7.49
N LYS A 3 17.70 -7.92 -8.33
CA LYS A 3 17.36 -6.51 -8.05
C LYS A 3 16.23 -6.34 -7.03
N TYR A 4 15.65 -7.43 -6.53
CA TYR A 4 14.57 -7.43 -5.55
C TYR A 4 14.59 -8.69 -4.69
N SER A 5 13.93 -8.64 -3.55
CA SER A 5 13.57 -9.83 -2.73
C SER A 5 12.15 -9.70 -2.19
N ILE A 6 11.47 -10.85 -2.09
CA ILE A 6 10.15 -10.97 -1.47
C ILE A 6 10.24 -12.00 -0.38
N SER A 7 9.84 -11.60 0.82
CA SER A 7 9.91 -12.42 2.03
C SER A 7 8.70 -12.16 2.93
N VAL A 8 8.59 -12.86 4.04
CA VAL A 8 7.48 -12.75 5.01
C VAL A 8 7.97 -12.09 6.28
N LEU A 9 7.21 -11.14 6.81
CA LEU A 9 7.33 -10.72 8.20
C LEU A 9 6.40 -11.59 9.05
N GLY A 10 6.98 -12.48 9.87
CA GLY A 10 6.22 -13.33 10.78
C GLY A 10 5.60 -12.56 11.95
N ALA A 11 4.60 -13.14 12.59
CA ALA A 11 3.97 -12.58 13.79
C ALA A 11 4.96 -12.40 14.95
N ASP A 12 6.06 -13.14 14.94
CA ASP A 12 7.19 -13.00 15.87
C ASP A 12 8.16 -11.86 15.52
N LYS A 13 7.81 -11.06 14.49
CA LYS A 13 8.60 -9.94 13.95
C LYS A 13 9.93 -10.33 13.31
N LYS A 14 10.11 -11.59 12.93
CA LYS A 14 11.27 -12.05 12.17
C LYS A 14 10.95 -12.08 10.68
N GLN A 15 11.96 -11.78 9.88
CA GLN A 15 11.93 -11.97 8.44
C GLN A 15 12.22 -13.44 8.10
N TYR A 16 11.46 -13.98 7.16
CA TYR A 16 11.60 -15.34 6.66
C TYR A 16 11.57 -15.35 5.13
N GLU A 17 12.44 -16.12 4.53
CA GLU A 17 12.24 -16.55 3.15
C GLU A 17 10.94 -17.36 3.03
N ILE A 18 10.25 -17.27 1.89
CA ILE A 18 8.94 -17.94 1.68
C ILE A 18 9.05 -19.45 1.94
N ALA A 19 10.11 -20.08 1.42
CA ALA A 19 10.33 -21.52 1.59
C ALA A 19 10.55 -21.92 3.06
N ASP A 20 11.34 -21.14 3.80
CA ASP A 20 11.62 -21.40 5.21
C ASP A 20 10.38 -21.20 6.09
N PHE A 21 9.57 -20.19 5.78
CA PHE A 21 8.30 -19.92 6.47
C PHE A 21 7.35 -21.11 6.34
N ARG A 22 7.20 -21.63 5.12
CA ARG A 22 6.38 -22.82 4.83
C ARG A 22 6.95 -24.10 5.45
N ALA A 23 8.25 -24.30 5.39
CA ALA A 23 8.91 -25.49 5.97
C ALA A 23 8.72 -25.60 7.50
N ARG A 24 8.43 -24.45 8.17
CA ARG A 24 8.07 -24.40 9.60
C ARG A 24 6.57 -24.69 9.85
N GLY A 25 5.78 -24.99 8.82
CA GLY A 25 4.35 -25.21 8.94
C GLY A 25 3.53 -23.91 9.15
N MET A 26 4.14 -22.74 8.93
CA MET A 26 3.48 -21.44 9.05
C MET A 26 2.74 -21.08 7.76
N ASN A 27 1.68 -20.30 7.90
CA ASN A 27 0.87 -19.77 6.81
C ASN A 27 0.58 -18.26 7.04
N TYR A 28 -0.19 -17.64 6.15
CA TYR A 28 -0.46 -16.19 6.20
C TYR A 28 -1.05 -15.71 7.54
N THR A 29 -1.75 -16.57 8.30
CA THR A 29 -2.29 -16.19 9.62
C THR A 29 -1.20 -16.03 10.69
N ASN A 30 0.00 -16.59 10.44
CA ASN A 30 1.19 -16.41 11.25
C ASN A 30 2.08 -15.25 10.76
N ALA A 31 1.61 -14.46 9.79
CA ALA A 31 2.36 -13.37 9.20
C ALA A 31 1.70 -12.01 9.47
N ILE A 32 2.54 -10.98 9.58
CA ILE A 32 2.14 -9.57 9.64
C ILE A 32 1.90 -9.04 8.22
N GLY A 33 2.76 -9.39 7.27
CA GLY A 33 2.68 -8.95 5.88
C GLY A 33 3.80 -9.51 5.03
N ILE A 34 3.79 -9.15 3.74
CA ILE A 34 4.86 -9.46 2.78
C ILE A 34 5.86 -8.32 2.75
N ILE A 35 7.14 -8.64 2.92
CA ILE A 35 8.24 -7.69 2.75
C ILE A 35 8.62 -7.68 1.26
N VAL A 36 8.58 -6.50 0.66
CA VAL A 36 9.05 -6.24 -0.71
C VAL A 36 10.25 -5.31 -0.62
N THR A 37 11.42 -5.81 -0.96
CA THR A 37 12.66 -5.03 -0.99
C THR A 37 13.16 -4.92 -2.43
N THR A 38 13.41 -3.70 -2.87
CA THR A 38 13.98 -3.37 -4.17
C THR A 38 15.12 -2.36 -4.00
N GLU A 39 15.76 -1.96 -5.08
CA GLU A 39 16.76 -0.87 -5.04
C GLU A 39 16.15 0.49 -4.63
N PHE A 40 14.82 0.66 -4.73
CA PHE A 40 14.13 1.93 -4.46
C PHE A 40 13.50 1.98 -3.07
N MET A 41 13.03 0.85 -2.55
CA MET A 41 12.32 0.82 -1.28
C MET A 41 12.38 -0.55 -0.61
N SER A 42 12.14 -0.56 0.71
CA SER A 42 11.82 -1.77 1.46
C SER A 42 10.56 -1.53 2.28
N ARG A 43 9.49 -2.26 1.98
CA ARG A 43 8.16 -2.08 2.58
C ARG A 43 7.52 -3.41 2.94
N ILE A 44 6.73 -3.37 4.00
CA ILE A 44 5.83 -4.46 4.37
C ILE A 44 4.48 -4.12 3.78
N LEU A 45 3.92 -5.00 2.95
CA LEU A 45 2.58 -4.89 2.38
C LEU A 45 1.60 -5.64 3.27
N ALA A 46 0.51 -4.97 3.67
CA ALA A 46 -0.57 -5.60 4.42
C ALA A 46 -1.32 -6.64 3.58
N PHE A 47 -1.92 -7.66 4.21
CA PHE A 47 -2.84 -8.59 3.54
C PHE A 47 -4.24 -8.00 3.39
N ASP A 48 -4.66 -7.20 4.36
CA ASP A 48 -5.99 -6.60 4.37
C ASP A 48 -6.12 -5.51 3.31
N THR A 49 -7.31 -5.41 2.73
CA THR A 49 -7.69 -4.41 1.74
C THR A 49 -9.05 -3.80 2.12
N TRP A 50 -9.29 -2.56 1.75
CA TRP A 50 -10.51 -1.82 2.05
C TRP A 50 -10.96 -1.00 0.85
N GLN A 51 -12.19 -0.52 0.89
CA GLN A 51 -12.75 0.45 -0.05
C GLN A 51 -13.10 1.71 0.74
N GLU A 52 -12.41 2.83 0.46
CA GLU A 52 -12.61 4.10 1.17
C GLU A 52 -12.54 5.27 0.20
N GLN A 53 -13.19 6.37 0.57
CA GLN A 53 -12.93 7.66 -0.08
C GLN A 53 -11.54 8.16 0.29
N TRP A 54 -10.89 8.90 -0.63
CA TRP A 54 -9.58 9.46 -0.32
C TRP A 54 -9.67 10.49 0.82
N GLY A 55 -10.67 11.40 0.77
CA GLY A 55 -10.73 12.43 1.79
C GLY A 55 -11.98 13.28 1.85
N ASN A 56 -12.95 13.11 0.96
CA ASN A 56 -14.21 13.90 0.95
C ASN A 56 -13.97 15.41 1.15
N THR A 57 -13.07 16.00 0.38
CA THR A 57 -12.64 17.40 0.52
C THR A 57 -12.20 18.02 -0.80
N ASP A 58 -12.46 19.30 -0.98
CA ASP A 58 -12.00 20.13 -2.11
C ASP A 58 -10.88 21.09 -1.71
N ARG A 59 -10.01 20.70 -0.78
CA ARG A 59 -8.84 21.48 -0.39
C ARG A 59 -7.56 20.66 -0.49
N ILE A 60 -6.43 21.34 -0.65
CA ILE A 60 -5.11 20.71 -0.54
C ILE A 60 -4.85 20.41 0.94
N LEU A 61 -4.45 19.16 1.22
CA LEU A 61 -4.11 18.70 2.57
C LEU A 61 -2.60 18.55 2.76
N THR A 62 -1.87 18.33 1.69
CA THR A 62 -0.40 18.20 1.68
C THR A 62 0.22 19.21 0.75
N GLU A 63 0.39 18.84 -0.50
CA GLU A 63 0.91 19.66 -1.59
C GLU A 63 0.43 19.10 -2.93
N GLU A 64 0.22 19.96 -3.90
CA GLU A 64 -0.09 19.51 -5.26
C GLU A 64 1.13 18.83 -5.88
N GLN A 65 0.95 17.62 -6.36
CA GLN A 65 1.98 16.85 -7.05
C GLN A 65 1.54 16.56 -8.49
N ASN A 66 2.17 17.22 -9.47
CA ASN A 66 2.03 16.75 -10.83
C ASN A 66 2.65 15.34 -10.95
N GLU A 67 2.36 14.65 -12.05
CA GLU A 67 2.80 13.28 -12.27
C GLU A 67 4.31 13.10 -12.08
N SER A 68 5.12 14.01 -12.62
CA SER A 68 6.58 13.95 -12.52
C SER A 68 7.09 14.03 -11.09
N VAL A 69 6.49 14.87 -10.24
CA VAL A 69 6.84 14.99 -8.82
C VAL A 69 6.36 13.76 -8.06
N ALA A 70 5.11 13.33 -8.28
CA ALA A 70 4.54 12.17 -7.63
C ALA A 70 5.33 10.88 -7.92
N MET A 71 5.83 10.72 -9.17
CA MET A 71 6.65 9.58 -9.58
C MET A 71 8.10 9.60 -9.06
N GLN A 72 8.54 10.66 -8.42
CA GLN A 72 9.88 10.76 -7.82
C GLN A 72 9.84 10.75 -6.28
N THR A 73 8.65 10.71 -5.70
CA THR A 73 8.45 10.85 -4.26
C THR A 73 8.22 9.49 -3.60
N PHE A 74 9.02 9.17 -2.58
CA PHE A 74 8.89 7.97 -1.73
C PHE A 74 8.56 8.33 -0.27
N SER A 75 7.67 9.29 -0.06
CA SER A 75 7.34 9.86 1.24
C SER A 75 5.92 9.51 1.73
N GLY A 76 5.40 8.34 1.38
CA GLY A 76 4.04 7.94 1.74
C GLY A 76 3.71 8.05 3.23
N LEU A 77 4.65 7.74 4.11
CA LEU A 77 4.48 7.88 5.56
C LEU A 77 4.26 9.34 5.98
N ASP A 78 5.09 10.26 5.48
CA ASP A 78 4.97 11.69 5.80
C ASP A 78 3.70 12.29 5.21
N LEU A 79 3.39 11.98 3.94
CA LEU A 79 2.16 12.41 3.29
C LEU A 79 0.92 11.90 4.05
N THR A 80 0.88 10.62 4.43
CA THR A 80 -0.24 10.06 5.19
C THR A 80 -0.42 10.77 6.52
N LYS A 81 0.67 11.02 7.26
CA LYS A 81 0.62 11.75 8.52
C LYS A 81 0.00 13.14 8.34
N ARG A 82 0.48 13.91 7.36
CA ARG A 82 -0.02 15.26 7.03
C ARG A 82 -1.50 15.22 6.63
N ILE A 83 -1.92 14.22 5.82
CA ILE A 83 -3.32 14.04 5.45
C ILE A 83 -4.19 13.79 6.70
N VAL A 84 -3.80 12.88 7.58
CA VAL A 84 -4.56 12.54 8.80
C VAL A 84 -4.65 13.74 9.73
N GLU A 85 -3.56 14.49 9.94
CA GLU A 85 -3.52 15.70 10.75
C GLU A 85 -4.42 16.81 10.16
N ALA A 86 -4.50 16.92 8.83
CA ALA A 86 -5.32 17.90 8.15
C ALA A 86 -6.81 17.50 8.02
N GLN A 87 -7.16 16.23 8.23
CA GLN A 87 -8.53 15.69 8.12
C GLN A 87 -9.28 15.62 9.47
N THR A 88 -8.94 16.44 10.45
CA THR A 88 -9.57 16.40 11.78
C THR A 88 -11.05 16.81 11.74
N ASP A 89 -11.46 17.59 10.76
CA ASP A 89 -12.83 18.06 10.53
C ASP A 89 -13.60 17.20 9.50
N ILE A 90 -13.00 16.15 8.96
CA ILE A 90 -13.65 15.21 8.05
C ILE A 90 -14.19 14.03 8.86
N ASP A 91 -15.52 13.91 8.89
CA ASP A 91 -16.20 12.79 9.54
C ASP A 91 -15.99 11.48 8.75
N GLY A 92 -15.91 10.39 9.51
CA GLY A 92 -15.79 9.05 8.95
C GLY A 92 -14.36 8.60 8.63
N MET A 93 -14.29 7.42 8.06
CA MET A 93 -13.03 6.79 7.67
C MET A 93 -12.63 7.24 6.27
N THR A 94 -11.36 7.56 6.08
CA THR A 94 -10.75 7.89 4.80
C THR A 94 -9.58 6.96 4.52
N ALA A 95 -9.09 6.91 3.28
CA ALA A 95 -7.99 6.04 2.89
C ALA A 95 -6.77 6.19 3.81
N ALA A 96 -6.35 7.43 4.08
CA ALA A 96 -5.23 7.72 4.97
C ALA A 96 -5.52 7.31 6.43
N LYS A 97 -6.70 7.66 6.97
CA LYS A 97 -7.11 7.28 8.34
C LYS A 97 -7.21 5.75 8.49
N ARG A 98 -7.68 5.04 7.45
CA ARG A 98 -7.76 3.57 7.46
C ARG A 98 -6.38 2.94 7.65
N CYS A 99 -5.40 3.37 6.87
CA CYS A 99 -4.05 2.88 6.98
C CYS A 99 -3.40 3.28 8.31
N TRP A 100 -3.55 4.56 8.72
CA TRP A 100 -2.94 5.09 9.93
C TRP A 100 -3.41 4.40 11.21
N ASN A 101 -4.70 4.02 11.25
CA ASN A 101 -5.33 3.35 12.40
C ASN A 101 -5.19 1.82 12.35
N TYR A 102 -4.57 1.27 11.31
CA TYR A 102 -4.36 -0.17 11.21
C TYR A 102 -3.29 -0.62 12.20
N GLN A 103 -3.56 -1.67 13.01
CA GLN A 103 -2.74 -2.03 14.18
C GLN A 103 -1.99 -3.36 14.05
N LYS A 104 -2.02 -4.01 12.88
CA LYS A 104 -1.42 -5.34 12.72
C LYS A 104 0.08 -5.31 13.02
N GLY A 105 0.52 -6.24 13.85
CA GLY A 105 1.93 -6.38 14.24
C GLY A 105 2.49 -5.23 15.07
N GLY A 106 1.68 -4.24 15.48
CA GLY A 106 2.14 -3.05 16.21
C GLY A 106 3.10 -2.18 15.38
N LEU A 107 2.93 -2.17 14.05
CA LEU A 107 3.68 -1.32 13.13
C LEU A 107 2.95 0.00 12.88
N GLN A 108 3.71 1.01 12.45
CA GLN A 108 3.13 2.22 11.90
C GLN A 108 2.81 1.99 10.43
N TRP A 109 1.53 1.76 10.14
CA TRP A 109 1.03 1.61 8.78
C TRP A 109 0.65 2.96 8.18
N TYR A 110 0.71 3.05 6.85
CA TYR A 110 0.38 4.28 6.12
C TYR A 110 -0.11 3.98 4.70
N LEU A 111 -0.77 4.96 4.10
CA LEU A 111 -1.19 4.93 2.71
C LEU A 111 0.03 5.18 1.81
N PRO A 112 0.43 4.23 0.96
CA PRO A 112 1.61 4.40 0.11
C PRO A 112 1.46 5.60 -0.83
N CYS A 113 2.57 6.27 -1.16
CA CYS A 113 2.56 7.28 -2.22
C CYS A 113 2.51 6.63 -3.61
N LEU A 114 2.34 7.46 -4.65
CA LEU A 114 2.18 6.97 -6.03
C LEU A 114 3.33 6.05 -6.45
N MET A 115 4.57 6.45 -6.16
CA MET A 115 5.74 5.66 -6.57
C MET A 115 5.89 4.36 -5.80
N GLU A 116 5.55 4.33 -4.50
CA GLU A 116 5.52 3.10 -3.71
C GLU A 116 4.50 2.10 -4.29
N LEU A 117 3.30 2.57 -4.68
CA LEU A 117 2.31 1.74 -5.37
C LEU A 117 2.80 1.27 -6.74
N GLY A 118 3.45 2.15 -7.51
CA GLY A 118 4.03 1.82 -8.80
C GLY A 118 5.06 0.69 -8.71
N VAL A 119 5.93 0.72 -7.69
CA VAL A 119 6.88 -0.37 -7.43
C VAL A 119 6.15 -1.66 -7.05
N LEU A 120 5.15 -1.60 -6.16
CA LEU A 120 4.35 -2.78 -5.80
C LEU A 120 3.62 -3.36 -7.01
N CYS A 121 3.11 -2.51 -7.90
CA CYS A 121 2.48 -2.93 -9.15
C CYS A 121 3.46 -3.62 -10.10
N ALA A 122 4.69 -3.11 -10.22
CA ALA A 122 5.72 -3.71 -11.07
C ALA A 122 6.11 -5.13 -10.62
N TYR A 123 6.00 -5.44 -9.33
CA TYR A 123 6.28 -6.76 -8.75
C TYR A 123 5.02 -7.51 -8.31
N ARG A 124 3.85 -7.14 -8.83
CA ARG A 124 2.54 -7.70 -8.46
C ARG A 124 2.51 -9.23 -8.56
N ASP A 125 3.00 -9.78 -9.67
CA ASP A 125 2.88 -11.22 -9.94
C ASP A 125 3.76 -12.03 -8.99
N GLU A 126 4.96 -11.54 -8.67
CA GLU A 126 5.85 -12.13 -7.69
C GLU A 126 5.31 -12.02 -6.27
N ILE A 127 4.70 -10.88 -5.92
CA ILE A 127 4.03 -10.66 -4.64
C ILE A 127 2.85 -11.62 -4.50
N ASN A 128 1.98 -11.72 -5.51
CA ASN A 128 0.84 -12.63 -5.52
C ASN A 128 1.27 -14.10 -5.44
N LYS A 129 2.34 -14.45 -6.14
CA LYS A 129 2.92 -15.80 -6.03
C LYS A 129 3.34 -16.10 -4.59
N ALA A 130 4.08 -15.20 -3.96
CA ALA A 130 4.52 -15.35 -2.56
C ALA A 130 3.33 -15.45 -1.60
N MET A 131 2.29 -14.62 -1.78
CA MET A 131 1.07 -14.65 -0.99
C MET A 131 0.34 -16.01 -1.13
N LYS A 132 0.17 -16.51 -2.35
CA LYS A 132 -0.43 -17.82 -2.61
C LYS A 132 0.38 -18.95 -1.98
N GLU A 133 1.70 -18.90 -2.06
CA GLU A 133 2.57 -19.90 -1.48
C GLU A 133 2.44 -20.03 0.05
N ILE A 134 2.14 -18.93 0.74
CA ILE A 134 1.87 -18.95 2.20
C ILE A 134 0.39 -19.14 2.54
N GLY A 135 -0.45 -19.42 1.53
CA GLY A 135 -1.87 -19.74 1.72
C GLY A 135 -2.77 -18.52 1.94
N CYS A 136 -2.42 -17.35 1.41
CA CYS A 136 -3.33 -16.21 1.41
C CYS A 136 -4.56 -16.51 0.56
N PRO A 137 -5.78 -16.17 1.03
CA PRO A 137 -6.97 -16.23 0.23
C PRO A 137 -6.95 -15.17 -0.90
N ASP A 138 -7.78 -15.39 -1.93
CA ASP A 138 -7.74 -14.55 -3.14
C ASP A 138 -8.04 -13.07 -2.87
N GLU A 139 -8.87 -12.76 -1.89
CA GLU A 139 -9.18 -11.38 -1.47
C GLU A 139 -7.98 -10.60 -0.92
N CYS A 140 -6.91 -11.30 -0.52
CA CYS A 140 -5.67 -10.66 -0.07
C CYS A 140 -4.72 -10.33 -1.22
N LEU A 141 -4.93 -10.89 -2.40
CA LEU A 141 -4.03 -10.71 -3.53
C LEU A 141 -4.14 -9.29 -4.12
N LEU A 142 -3.09 -8.86 -4.78
CA LEU A 142 -3.14 -7.66 -5.59
C LEU A 142 -3.95 -7.94 -6.87
N PRO A 143 -4.86 -7.03 -7.27
CA PRO A 143 -5.74 -7.26 -8.41
C PRO A 143 -5.00 -7.50 -9.72
N THR A 144 -5.51 -8.41 -10.53
CA THR A 144 -5.02 -8.71 -11.88
C THR A 144 -6.01 -8.33 -12.98
N GLU A 145 -7.28 -8.10 -12.60
CA GLU A 145 -8.35 -7.68 -13.51
C GLU A 145 -8.62 -6.18 -13.33
N ASP A 146 -9.00 -5.52 -14.43
CA ASP A 146 -9.31 -4.09 -14.42
C ASP A 146 -10.79 -3.88 -14.12
N SER A 147 -11.05 -3.20 -13.02
CA SER A 147 -12.39 -2.72 -12.63
C SER A 147 -12.23 -1.48 -11.77
N ASP A 148 -13.27 -0.69 -11.63
CA ASP A 148 -13.26 0.52 -10.81
C ASP A 148 -12.90 0.24 -9.34
N GLU A 149 -13.15 -0.98 -8.86
CA GLU A 149 -12.87 -1.42 -7.49
C GLU A 149 -11.40 -1.80 -7.25
N THR A 150 -10.60 -1.95 -8.32
CA THR A 150 -9.20 -2.44 -8.27
C THR A 150 -8.16 -1.34 -8.39
N TRP A 151 -8.59 -0.09 -8.55
CA TRP A 151 -7.73 1.07 -8.55
C TRP A 151 -7.39 1.48 -7.12
N ALA A 152 -6.08 1.54 -6.82
CA ALA A 152 -5.58 1.81 -5.48
C ALA A 152 -5.28 3.28 -5.26
N TRP A 153 -5.84 3.87 -4.20
CA TRP A 153 -5.50 5.21 -3.74
C TRP A 153 -4.05 5.32 -3.31
N SER A 154 -3.40 6.41 -3.72
CA SER A 154 -2.12 6.84 -3.16
C SER A 154 -2.29 8.01 -2.20
N SER A 155 -1.27 8.27 -1.37
CA SER A 155 -1.20 9.50 -0.56
C SER A 155 -0.74 10.74 -1.34
N SER A 156 -0.41 10.59 -2.62
CA SER A 156 0.00 11.71 -3.49
C SER A 156 -1.22 12.49 -3.97
N GLU A 157 -1.29 13.77 -3.64
CA GLU A 157 -2.36 14.68 -4.07
C GLU A 157 -2.08 15.23 -5.46
N ASN A 158 -3.09 15.27 -6.34
CA ASN A 158 -2.96 15.90 -7.65
C ASN A 158 -3.46 17.35 -7.65
N SER A 159 -4.60 17.59 -7.01
CA SER A 159 -5.22 18.92 -6.94
C SER A 159 -6.11 19.06 -5.70
N GLN A 160 -6.80 20.18 -5.56
CA GLN A 160 -7.78 20.39 -4.49
C GLN A 160 -8.83 19.27 -4.42
N SER A 161 -9.31 18.80 -5.59
CA SER A 161 -10.42 17.85 -5.69
C SER A 161 -10.02 16.45 -6.13
N SER A 162 -8.74 16.20 -6.48
CA SER A 162 -8.27 14.92 -7.01
C SER A 162 -6.98 14.43 -6.37
N SER A 163 -6.81 13.12 -6.38
CA SER A 163 -5.60 12.44 -5.93
C SER A 163 -5.20 11.32 -6.89
N TRP A 164 -3.95 10.87 -6.81
CA TRP A 164 -3.43 9.86 -7.71
C TRP A 164 -3.88 8.45 -7.30
N TYR A 165 -4.22 7.65 -8.33
CA TYR A 165 -4.54 6.23 -8.28
C TYR A 165 -3.53 5.42 -9.06
N VAL A 166 -3.41 4.14 -8.72
CA VAL A 166 -2.72 3.12 -9.53
C VAL A 166 -3.65 1.98 -9.84
N SER A 167 -3.75 1.60 -11.12
CA SER A 167 -4.34 0.33 -11.51
C SER A 167 -3.32 -0.79 -11.38
N PHE A 168 -3.57 -1.75 -10.51
CA PHE A 168 -2.72 -2.93 -10.39
C PHE A 168 -2.82 -3.88 -11.60
N SER A 169 -3.90 -3.83 -12.38
CA SER A 169 -4.10 -4.70 -13.54
C SER A 169 -3.17 -4.37 -14.71
N ASN A 170 -2.98 -3.08 -14.99
CA ASN A 170 -2.27 -2.61 -16.18
C ASN A 170 -1.12 -1.61 -15.90
N GLY A 171 -0.93 -1.21 -14.63
CA GLY A 171 0.13 -0.29 -14.22
C GLY A 171 -0.14 1.17 -14.55
N ASN A 172 -1.33 1.55 -14.97
CA ASN A 172 -1.66 2.92 -15.28
C ASN A 172 -1.77 3.79 -14.02
N PHE A 173 -1.27 5.01 -14.13
CA PHE A 173 -1.42 6.08 -13.14
C PHE A 173 -2.43 7.09 -13.66
N ILE A 174 -3.49 7.33 -12.90
CA ILE A 174 -4.46 8.38 -13.19
C ILE A 174 -4.78 9.15 -11.91
N ASN A 175 -5.40 10.30 -12.05
CA ASN A 175 -6.00 11.00 -10.92
C ASN A 175 -7.52 10.88 -10.96
N SER A 176 -8.13 10.89 -9.79
CA SER A 176 -9.57 10.79 -9.64
C SER A 176 -10.06 11.66 -8.49
N SER A 177 -11.37 11.94 -8.49
CA SER A 177 -11.98 12.74 -7.43
C SER A 177 -11.83 12.10 -6.05
N LYS A 178 -11.42 12.90 -5.06
CA LYS A 178 -11.27 12.49 -3.67
C LYS A 178 -12.55 11.94 -3.02
N TYR A 179 -13.70 12.19 -3.63
CA TYR A 179 -15.01 11.73 -3.20
C TYR A 179 -15.34 10.30 -3.65
N TYR A 180 -14.60 9.75 -4.62
CA TYR A 180 -14.82 8.38 -5.04
C TYR A 180 -14.23 7.38 -4.06
N SER A 181 -14.92 6.25 -3.91
CA SER A 181 -14.38 5.09 -3.20
C SER A 181 -13.39 4.34 -4.09
N GLY A 182 -12.28 3.96 -3.52
CA GLY A 182 -11.26 3.18 -4.21
C GLY A 182 -10.55 2.25 -3.25
N MET A 183 -9.84 1.28 -3.80
CA MET A 183 -9.09 0.32 -3.02
C MET A 183 -8.03 1.02 -2.16
N VAL A 184 -7.89 0.57 -0.93
CA VAL A 184 -6.88 1.01 0.01
C VAL A 184 -6.02 -0.17 0.43
N ARG A 185 -4.71 -0.03 0.28
CA ARG A 185 -3.72 -1.02 0.67
C ARG A 185 -2.66 -0.35 1.55
N ALA A 186 -2.56 -0.81 2.79
CA ALA A 186 -1.58 -0.25 3.71
C ALA A 186 -0.18 -0.84 3.50
N VAL A 187 0.83 0.00 3.71
CA VAL A 187 2.22 -0.43 3.81
C VAL A 187 2.85 0.08 5.11
N ALA A 188 3.93 -0.57 5.54
CA ALA A 188 4.78 -0.08 6.63
C ALA A 188 6.25 -0.10 6.19
N ALA A 189 7.06 0.77 6.77
CA ALA A 189 8.50 0.77 6.51
C ALA A 189 9.12 -0.52 7.05
N PHE A 190 10.04 -1.12 6.28
CA PHE A 190 10.86 -2.23 6.73
C PHE A 190 12.32 -1.81 6.77
N GLN A 191 12.96 -2.04 7.91
CA GLN A 191 14.40 -1.88 8.07
C GLN A 191 14.94 -3.26 8.47
N SER A 192 15.83 -3.81 7.65
CA SER A 192 16.58 -5.01 8.04
C SER A 192 17.46 -4.67 9.24
N SER A 193 17.31 -5.41 10.31
CA SER A 193 18.19 -5.35 11.49
C SER A 193 19.57 -5.93 11.20
#